data_3c74277fd31cdfc1625328f8b52271ec
#
_entry.id   3c74277fd31cdfc1625328f8b52271ec
#
_cell.length_a   1.000
_cell.length_b   1.000
_cell.length_c   1.000
_cell.angle_alpha   90.00
_cell.angle_beta   90.00
_cell.angle_gamma   90.00
#
_symmetry.space_group_name_H-M   'P 1'
#
loop_
_entity.id
_entity.type
_entity.pdbx_description
1 polymer ?
#
loop_
_entity_poly.entity_id
_entity_poly.type
_entity_poly.pdbx_seq_one_letter_code
_entity_poly.pdbx_strand_id
1 'polypeptide(L)'
;MENKKIIIAGGTGFIGQALIDRWSSSNKLVILTRSKKNADNNAYQSKSKILPGNKNIQFVHWDGRSVDKRRLCEMENADLLINLSGKSVNCRYQIKQKQQVYYSRIHSTEALGNAIQQLKNPPKLWINASSATIYKHSIEKANDEQSGEISLAKKDNMPWNFIDALRTEKNKLLARRLHQTGDELADPETDFSVKVVKDWEQVFFSQSTPGTRKVALRTAITLGNGGVMVPYLNLCKAGLGGRHGSGKQMFSWVHINDFAGMIEWLFENNSEGVYNCVSPNAVSNKEFIKTLCNAIGRKFAIPSPAWLLELGAFIIGTETELMLKSRWVIPARALNEGFKFQYPYLENAIADIVEGYKK
;
A
#
# COMPACT_ATOMS: atom_id res chain seq x y z
N MET A 1 1.62 19.21 11.55
CA MET A 1 0.36 19.56 10.82
C MET A 1 -0.79 19.60 11.82
N GLU A 2 -1.43 20.78 12.04
CA GLU A 2 -2.52 21.00 13.01
C GLU A 2 -3.61 21.89 12.41
N ASN A 3 -4.82 21.82 12.99
CA ASN A 3 -6.00 22.62 12.59
C ASN A 3 -6.34 22.51 11.09
N LYS A 4 -6.17 21.30 10.50
CA LYS A 4 -6.46 21.00 9.11
C LYS A 4 -7.74 20.19 8.97
N LYS A 5 -8.42 20.36 7.84
CA LYS A 5 -9.47 19.47 7.38
C LYS A 5 -8.86 18.45 6.41
N ILE A 6 -8.86 17.19 6.83
CA ILE A 6 -8.21 16.09 6.10
C ILE A 6 -9.26 15.07 5.70
N ILE A 7 -9.29 14.73 4.42
CA ILE A 7 -10.15 13.68 3.89
C ILE A 7 -9.31 12.43 3.65
N ILE A 8 -9.76 11.29 4.18
CA ILE A 8 -9.10 10.01 4.01
C ILE A 8 -10.07 9.01 3.37
N ALA A 9 -9.91 8.77 2.08
CA ALA A 9 -10.61 7.70 1.38
C ALA A 9 -9.92 6.36 1.67
N GLY A 10 -10.68 5.36 2.15
CA GLY A 10 -10.11 4.09 2.58
C GLY A 10 -9.47 4.12 3.98
N GLY A 11 -9.82 5.10 4.81
CA GLY A 11 -9.26 5.29 6.16
C GLY A 11 -9.51 4.16 7.15
N THR A 12 -10.38 3.19 6.85
CA THR A 12 -10.63 2.02 7.71
C THR A 12 -9.60 0.89 7.56
N GLY A 13 -8.64 1.02 6.63
CA GLY A 13 -7.52 0.08 6.48
C GLY A 13 -6.40 0.31 7.49
N PHE A 14 -5.40 -0.58 7.51
CA PHE A 14 -4.26 -0.54 8.43
C PHE A 14 -3.56 0.84 8.46
N ILE A 15 -3.17 1.36 7.29
CA ILE A 15 -2.53 2.67 7.19
C ILE A 15 -3.50 3.78 7.62
N GLY A 16 -4.73 3.75 7.11
CA GLY A 16 -5.72 4.76 7.42
C GLY A 16 -6.02 4.90 8.90
N GLN A 17 -6.08 3.78 9.63
CA GLN A 17 -6.24 3.77 11.08
C GLN A 17 -5.10 4.48 11.79
N ALA A 18 -3.85 4.18 11.42
CA ALA A 18 -2.68 4.84 12.00
C ALA A 18 -2.67 6.35 11.75
N LEU A 19 -3.12 6.79 10.56
CA LEU A 19 -3.27 8.23 10.26
C LEU A 19 -4.37 8.86 11.11
N ILE A 20 -5.51 8.18 11.30
CA ILE A 20 -6.59 8.65 12.16
C ILE A 20 -6.09 8.79 13.60
N ASP A 21 -5.42 7.77 14.13
CA ASP A 21 -4.88 7.79 15.50
C ASP A 21 -3.90 8.94 15.71
N ARG A 22 -3.05 9.21 14.71
CA ARG A 22 -2.03 10.28 14.78
C ARG A 22 -2.62 11.68 14.71
N TRP A 23 -3.67 11.89 13.89
CA TRP A 23 -4.12 13.24 13.55
C TRP A 23 -5.45 13.68 14.18
N SER A 24 -6.22 12.77 14.73
CA SER A 24 -7.57 13.07 15.23
C SER A 24 -7.63 14.00 16.44
N SER A 25 -6.54 14.15 17.17
CA SER A 25 -6.47 15.06 18.33
C SER A 25 -6.39 16.54 17.93
N SER A 26 -5.78 16.84 16.78
CA SER A 26 -5.45 18.21 16.38
C SER A 26 -6.02 18.62 15.00
N ASN A 27 -6.76 17.73 14.30
CA ASN A 27 -7.29 17.99 12.98
C ASN A 27 -8.73 17.48 12.84
N LYS A 28 -9.50 18.03 11.89
CA LYS A 28 -10.80 17.51 11.48
C LYS A 28 -10.62 16.45 10.41
N LEU A 29 -11.08 15.23 10.67
CA LEU A 29 -10.93 14.09 9.77
C LEU A 29 -12.28 13.69 9.17
N VAL A 30 -12.37 13.63 7.85
CA VAL A 30 -13.51 13.07 7.12
C VAL A 30 -13.07 11.76 6.49
N ILE A 31 -13.66 10.65 6.94
CA ILE A 31 -13.29 9.30 6.54
C ILE A 31 -14.31 8.76 5.57
N LEU A 32 -13.93 8.65 4.28
CA LEU A 32 -14.77 8.04 3.28
C LEU A 32 -14.66 6.51 3.39
N THR A 33 -15.78 5.85 3.69
CA THR A 33 -15.83 4.40 3.94
C THR A 33 -16.99 3.71 3.26
N ARG A 34 -16.79 2.47 2.81
CA ARG A 34 -17.85 1.61 2.26
C ARG A 34 -18.74 0.98 3.35
N SER A 35 -18.33 1.03 4.61
CA SER A 35 -19.10 0.51 5.72
C SER A 35 -20.23 1.48 6.10
N LYS A 36 -21.46 1.14 5.77
CA LYS A 36 -22.63 1.89 6.22
C LYS A 36 -22.70 1.95 7.76
N LYS A 37 -22.44 0.83 8.43
CA LYS A 37 -22.44 0.75 9.90
C LYS A 37 -21.49 1.78 10.54
N ASN A 38 -20.28 1.97 9.98
CA ASN A 38 -19.34 2.96 10.49
C ASN A 38 -19.83 4.39 10.25
N ALA A 39 -20.43 4.64 9.09
CA ALA A 39 -20.96 5.95 8.75
C ALA A 39 -22.20 6.30 9.58
N ASP A 40 -23.14 5.36 9.73
CA ASP A 40 -24.40 5.59 10.45
C ASP A 40 -24.18 5.80 11.96
N ASN A 41 -23.24 5.08 12.56
CA ASN A 41 -22.95 5.17 13.98
C ASN A 41 -21.89 6.22 14.29
N ASN A 42 -21.28 6.84 13.30
CA ASN A 42 -20.06 7.69 13.42
C ASN A 42 -19.02 7.05 14.35
N ALA A 43 -18.92 5.73 14.32
CA ALA A 43 -18.10 4.92 15.19
C ALA A 43 -17.26 3.94 14.38
N TYR A 44 -16.04 3.81 14.78
CA TYR A 44 -15.13 2.81 14.25
C TYR A 44 -14.55 2.01 15.41
N GLN A 45 -14.83 0.72 15.44
CA GLN A 45 -14.14 -0.20 16.36
C GLN A 45 -12.75 -0.51 15.78
N SER A 46 -11.77 0.32 16.08
CA SER A 46 -10.37 0.00 15.87
C SER A 46 -9.87 -0.91 16.99
N LYS A 47 -8.84 -1.73 16.69
CA LYS A 47 -8.03 -2.38 17.74
C LYS A 47 -7.21 -1.36 18.53
N SER A 48 -6.91 -0.21 17.94
CA SER A 48 -6.43 0.99 18.64
C SER A 48 -7.64 1.70 19.26
N LYS A 49 -7.46 2.23 20.46
CA LYS A 49 -8.48 2.87 21.30
C LYS A 49 -9.03 4.17 20.70
N ILE A 50 -9.68 4.12 19.53
CA ILE A 50 -10.46 5.28 19.06
C ILE A 50 -11.73 5.28 19.91
N LEU A 51 -11.79 6.19 20.86
CA LEU A 51 -12.93 6.37 21.72
C LEU A 51 -14.15 6.73 20.88
N PRO A 52 -15.30 6.05 21.06
CA PRO A 52 -16.56 6.49 20.48
C PRO A 52 -16.81 7.94 20.92
N GLY A 53 -17.12 8.83 19.95
CA GLY A 53 -17.46 10.21 20.24
C GLY A 53 -16.36 11.25 20.06
N ASN A 54 -15.24 10.93 19.39
CA ASN A 54 -14.29 11.98 18.99
C ASN A 54 -14.95 12.90 17.95
N LYS A 55 -15.29 14.12 18.38
CA LYS A 55 -15.96 15.15 17.54
C LYS A 55 -15.16 15.57 16.32
N ASN A 56 -13.87 15.26 16.29
CA ASN A 56 -12.97 15.61 15.18
C ASN A 56 -13.00 14.57 14.07
N ILE A 57 -13.69 13.43 14.24
CA ILE A 57 -13.74 12.37 13.23
C ILE A 57 -15.19 12.23 12.75
N GLN A 58 -15.38 12.32 11.43
CA GLN A 58 -16.65 12.08 10.75
C GLN A 58 -16.49 10.94 9.75
N PHE A 59 -17.34 9.92 9.85
CA PHE A 59 -17.39 8.85 8.87
C PHE A 59 -18.51 9.12 7.86
N VAL A 60 -18.14 9.08 6.57
CA VAL A 60 -19.07 9.32 5.45
C VAL A 60 -19.11 8.08 4.58
N HIS A 61 -20.31 7.52 4.38
CA HIS A 61 -20.51 6.37 3.50
C HIS A 61 -20.18 6.75 2.06
N TRP A 62 -19.32 5.94 1.41
CA TRP A 62 -18.92 6.13 0.02
C TRP A 62 -18.73 4.78 -0.68
N ASP A 63 -19.26 4.62 -1.87
CA ASP A 63 -19.16 3.38 -2.64
C ASP A 63 -17.81 3.16 -3.34
N GLY A 64 -16.95 4.20 -3.39
CA GLY A 64 -15.68 4.19 -4.10
C GLY A 64 -15.78 4.37 -5.61
N ARG A 65 -16.93 4.81 -6.13
CA ARG A 65 -17.20 4.95 -7.58
C ARG A 65 -17.79 6.29 -7.98
N SER A 66 -18.53 6.93 -7.09
CA SER A 66 -19.20 8.19 -7.36
C SER A 66 -19.20 9.10 -6.15
N VAL A 67 -19.23 10.42 -6.36
CA VAL A 67 -19.35 11.41 -5.30
C VAL A 67 -20.57 12.25 -5.59
N ASP A 68 -21.61 12.15 -4.76
CA ASP A 68 -22.84 12.92 -4.85
C ASP A 68 -22.69 14.31 -4.17
N LYS A 69 -23.71 15.16 -4.33
CA LYS A 69 -23.71 16.52 -3.77
C LYS A 69 -23.44 16.57 -2.26
N ARG A 70 -23.98 15.61 -1.48
CA ARG A 70 -23.75 15.54 -0.03
C ARG A 70 -22.27 15.29 0.29
N ARG A 71 -21.64 14.36 -0.42
CA ARG A 71 -20.23 14.05 -0.23
C ARG A 71 -19.31 15.16 -0.73
N LEU A 72 -19.71 15.87 -1.79
CA LEU A 72 -19.01 17.07 -2.25
C LEU A 72 -18.94 18.13 -1.15
N CYS A 73 -20.06 18.40 -0.44
CA CYS A 73 -20.08 19.35 0.67
C CYS A 73 -19.08 18.99 1.78
N GLU A 74 -18.90 17.67 2.04
CA GLU A 74 -17.92 17.21 3.02
C GLU A 74 -16.47 17.39 2.54
N MET A 75 -16.24 17.46 1.23
CA MET A 75 -14.91 17.66 0.64
C MET A 75 -14.54 19.14 0.50
N GLU A 76 -15.51 20.05 0.53
CA GLU A 76 -15.29 21.49 0.39
C GLU A 76 -14.37 22.03 1.48
N ASN A 77 -13.45 22.94 1.12
CA ASN A 77 -12.47 23.55 2.03
C ASN A 77 -11.54 22.54 2.74
N ALA A 78 -11.30 21.39 2.17
CA ALA A 78 -10.31 20.47 2.71
C ALA A 78 -8.89 20.99 2.43
N ASP A 79 -7.98 20.80 3.38
CA ASP A 79 -6.57 21.10 3.17
C ASP A 79 -5.87 19.97 2.44
N LEU A 80 -6.22 18.71 2.78
CA LEU A 80 -5.56 17.51 2.30
C LEU A 80 -6.60 16.42 1.98
N LEU A 81 -6.44 15.82 0.81
CA LEU A 81 -7.13 14.59 0.41
C LEU A 81 -6.13 13.45 0.26
N ILE A 82 -6.37 12.34 0.94
CA ILE A 82 -5.55 11.13 0.85
C ILE A 82 -6.42 9.98 0.33
N ASN A 83 -6.03 9.40 -0.80
CA ASN A 83 -6.68 8.22 -1.35
C ASN A 83 -5.87 6.96 -1.04
N LEU A 84 -6.34 6.19 -0.07
CA LEU A 84 -5.84 4.85 0.28
C LEU A 84 -6.82 3.77 -0.17
N SER A 85 -7.81 4.13 -1.01
CA SER A 85 -8.86 3.20 -1.43
C SER A 85 -8.31 2.11 -2.33
N GLY A 86 -8.65 0.88 -2.02
CA GLY A 86 -8.29 -0.27 -2.82
C GLY A 86 -8.65 -1.57 -2.11
N LYS A 87 -9.03 -2.59 -2.90
CA LYS A 87 -9.12 -3.94 -2.36
C LYS A 87 -7.72 -4.43 -1.98
N SER A 88 -7.60 -5.12 -0.85
CA SER A 88 -6.37 -5.77 -0.44
C SER A 88 -5.82 -6.68 -1.54
N VAL A 89 -4.53 -6.59 -1.79
CA VAL A 89 -3.79 -7.49 -2.70
C VAL A 89 -3.51 -8.86 -2.05
N ASN A 90 -3.78 -9.01 -0.76
CA ASN A 90 -3.68 -10.28 -0.05
C ASN A 90 -4.87 -11.17 -0.42
N CYS A 91 -4.88 -11.66 -1.65
CA CYS A 91 -5.87 -12.57 -2.21
C CYS A 91 -5.26 -13.34 -3.39
N ARG A 92 -5.88 -14.47 -3.77
CA ARG A 92 -5.51 -15.16 -5.00
C ARG A 92 -5.90 -14.36 -6.22
N TYR A 93 -5.00 -14.23 -7.20
CA TYR A 93 -5.22 -13.47 -8.43
C TYR A 93 -6.03 -14.26 -9.47
N GLN A 94 -7.22 -14.74 -9.05
CA GLN A 94 -8.25 -15.15 -10.00
C GLN A 94 -8.82 -13.91 -10.70
N ILE A 95 -9.41 -14.07 -11.88
CA ILE A 95 -9.89 -12.94 -12.71
C ILE A 95 -10.81 -11.98 -11.92
N LYS A 96 -11.79 -12.51 -11.21
CA LYS A 96 -12.71 -11.70 -10.38
C LYS A 96 -11.96 -10.88 -9.33
N GLN A 97 -10.96 -11.46 -8.67
CA GLN A 97 -10.13 -10.77 -7.69
C GLN A 97 -9.23 -9.73 -8.35
N LYS A 98 -8.60 -10.05 -9.49
CA LYS A 98 -7.83 -9.09 -10.29
C LYS A 98 -8.68 -7.88 -10.66
N GLN A 99 -9.86 -8.09 -11.24
CA GLN A 99 -10.80 -7.02 -11.56
C GLN A 99 -11.15 -6.17 -10.33
N GLN A 100 -11.45 -6.80 -9.19
CA GLN A 100 -11.75 -6.06 -7.96
C GLN A 100 -10.56 -5.25 -7.43
N VAL A 101 -9.33 -5.79 -7.50
CA VAL A 101 -8.11 -5.08 -7.11
C VAL A 101 -7.86 -3.89 -8.04
N TYR A 102 -8.00 -4.10 -9.34
CA TYR A 102 -7.79 -3.09 -10.37
C TYR A 102 -8.84 -1.97 -10.28
N TYR A 103 -10.10 -2.31 -10.49
CA TYR A 103 -11.18 -1.32 -10.57
C TYR A 103 -11.43 -0.58 -9.25
N SER A 104 -11.14 -1.18 -8.09
CA SER A 104 -11.26 -0.45 -6.83
C SER A 104 -10.30 0.75 -6.72
N ARG A 105 -9.19 0.73 -7.45
CA ARG A 105 -8.20 1.81 -7.52
C ARG A 105 -8.57 2.83 -8.59
N ILE A 106 -8.85 2.35 -9.79
CA ILE A 106 -9.20 3.19 -10.93
C ILE A 106 -10.44 4.02 -10.61
N HIS A 107 -11.56 3.37 -10.28
CA HIS A 107 -12.83 4.06 -10.02
C HIS A 107 -12.76 5.04 -8.84
N SER A 108 -12.05 4.68 -7.76
CA SER A 108 -11.91 5.60 -6.63
C SER A 108 -11.13 6.85 -6.99
N THR A 109 -10.11 6.71 -7.82
CA THR A 109 -9.28 7.82 -8.27
C THR A 109 -10.06 8.73 -9.23
N GLU A 110 -10.78 8.16 -10.20
CA GLU A 110 -11.66 8.90 -11.11
C GLU A 110 -12.75 9.66 -10.36
N ALA A 111 -13.42 8.98 -9.42
CA ALA A 111 -14.49 9.60 -8.63
C ALA A 111 -13.99 10.79 -7.79
N LEU A 112 -12.81 10.67 -7.19
CA LEU A 112 -12.20 11.76 -6.41
C LEU A 112 -11.72 12.89 -7.32
N GLY A 113 -11.13 12.59 -8.47
CA GLY A 113 -10.74 13.60 -9.46
C GLY A 113 -11.94 14.40 -9.96
N ASN A 114 -13.01 13.70 -10.35
CA ASN A 114 -14.28 14.31 -10.77
C ASN A 114 -14.94 15.14 -9.64
N ALA A 115 -14.79 14.71 -8.40
CA ALA A 115 -15.26 15.46 -7.25
C ALA A 115 -14.50 16.77 -7.09
N ILE A 116 -13.17 16.73 -7.12
CA ILE A 116 -12.30 17.91 -6.98
C ILE A 116 -12.65 18.99 -8.01
N GLN A 117 -12.93 18.60 -9.26
CA GLN A 117 -13.31 19.52 -10.34
C GLN A 117 -14.61 20.29 -10.05
N GLN A 118 -15.50 19.75 -9.22
CA GLN A 118 -16.80 20.33 -8.89
C GLN A 118 -16.77 21.21 -7.63
N LEU A 119 -15.66 21.20 -6.87
CA LEU A 119 -15.51 21.99 -5.65
C LEU A 119 -15.19 23.44 -5.96
N LYS A 120 -15.74 24.36 -5.18
CA LYS A 120 -15.37 25.80 -5.24
C LYS A 120 -14.02 26.04 -4.60
N ASN A 121 -13.76 25.36 -3.48
CA ASN A 121 -12.51 25.44 -2.73
C ASN A 121 -11.94 24.01 -2.58
N PRO A 122 -11.24 23.51 -3.61
CA PRO A 122 -10.73 22.14 -3.62
C PRO A 122 -9.57 21.95 -2.61
N PRO A 123 -9.24 20.69 -2.27
CA PRO A 123 -8.07 20.38 -1.44
C PRO A 123 -6.79 20.98 -2.00
N LYS A 124 -5.94 21.53 -1.13
CA LYS A 124 -4.63 22.09 -1.54
C LYS A 124 -3.67 21.03 -2.06
N LEU A 125 -3.79 19.81 -1.52
CA LEU A 125 -2.98 18.65 -1.91
C LEU A 125 -3.86 17.41 -1.99
N TRP A 126 -3.69 16.65 -3.07
CA TRP A 126 -4.22 15.29 -3.21
C TRP A 126 -3.06 14.29 -3.26
N ILE A 127 -2.93 13.48 -2.21
CA ILE A 127 -2.01 12.34 -2.18
C ILE A 127 -2.78 11.08 -2.57
N ASN A 128 -2.34 10.44 -3.65
CA ASN A 128 -2.87 9.15 -4.06
C ASN A 128 -1.86 8.06 -3.72
N ALA A 129 -2.31 7.02 -3.03
CA ALA A 129 -1.46 5.86 -2.83
C ALA A 129 -1.04 5.28 -4.19
N SER A 130 0.18 4.83 -4.25
CA SER A 130 0.79 4.07 -5.33
C SER A 130 1.65 2.97 -4.71
N SER A 131 2.47 2.29 -5.48
CA SER A 131 3.30 1.20 -4.96
C SER A 131 4.68 1.16 -5.60
N ALA A 132 5.68 0.90 -4.78
CA ALA A 132 7.04 0.57 -5.24
C ALA A 132 7.09 -0.68 -6.14
N THR A 133 5.99 -1.43 -6.24
CA THR A 133 5.84 -2.58 -7.16
C THR A 133 5.97 -2.20 -8.63
N ILE A 134 5.80 -0.91 -8.98
CA ILE A 134 5.95 -0.41 -10.35
C ILE A 134 7.36 -0.61 -10.91
N TYR A 135 8.38 -0.65 -10.04
CA TYR A 135 9.76 -0.81 -10.46
C TYR A 135 10.09 -2.23 -10.87
N LYS A 136 11.04 -2.36 -11.79
CA LYS A 136 11.60 -3.63 -12.23
C LYS A 136 12.26 -4.37 -11.06
N HIS A 137 12.22 -5.71 -11.12
CA HIS A 137 12.99 -6.55 -10.21
C HIS A 137 14.48 -6.20 -10.26
N SER A 138 15.08 -5.93 -9.10
CA SER A 138 16.52 -5.64 -9.00
C SER A 138 17.10 -6.18 -7.69
N ILE A 139 18.30 -6.76 -7.78
CA ILE A 139 19.14 -7.19 -6.65
C ILE A 139 20.50 -6.50 -6.66
N GLU A 140 20.86 -5.82 -7.75
CA GLU A 140 22.18 -5.21 -7.97
C GLU A 140 22.17 -3.69 -7.84
N LYS A 141 21.05 -3.07 -8.22
CA LYS A 141 20.91 -1.61 -8.23
C LYS A 141 19.58 -1.19 -7.62
N ALA A 142 19.63 -0.16 -6.76
CA ALA A 142 18.43 0.46 -6.23
C ALA A 142 17.70 1.28 -7.30
N ASN A 143 16.36 1.29 -7.25
CA ASN A 143 15.51 2.15 -8.07
C ASN A 143 15.13 3.40 -7.27
N ASP A 144 15.21 4.55 -7.89
CA ASP A 144 14.76 5.83 -7.38
C ASP A 144 13.69 6.47 -8.29
N GLU A 145 13.22 7.66 -7.95
CA GLU A 145 12.18 8.37 -8.70
C GLU A 145 12.61 8.87 -10.07
N GLN A 146 13.92 9.09 -10.29
CA GLN A 146 14.48 9.66 -11.51
C GLN A 146 15.10 8.61 -12.43
N SER A 147 15.95 7.74 -11.87
CA SER A 147 16.74 6.76 -12.62
C SER A 147 16.20 5.34 -12.52
N GLY A 148 15.17 5.10 -11.71
CA GLY A 148 14.60 3.79 -11.47
C GLY A 148 13.88 3.24 -12.71
N GLU A 149 14.15 1.98 -13.04
CA GLU A 149 13.53 1.32 -14.19
C GLU A 149 12.08 0.91 -13.87
N ILE A 150 11.13 1.50 -14.58
CA ILE A 150 9.72 1.08 -14.53
C ILE A 150 9.56 -0.24 -15.27
N SER A 151 8.94 -1.23 -14.65
CA SER A 151 8.68 -2.52 -15.30
C SER A 151 7.73 -2.39 -16.48
N LEU A 152 7.95 -3.20 -17.53
CA LEU A 152 7.10 -3.24 -18.72
C LEU A 152 5.74 -3.91 -18.48
N ALA A 153 5.44 -4.33 -17.26
CA ALA A 153 4.25 -5.12 -16.90
C ALA A 153 4.15 -6.48 -17.62
N LYS A 154 5.27 -7.00 -18.10
CA LYS A 154 5.40 -8.37 -18.59
C LYS A 154 5.97 -9.26 -17.49
N LYS A 155 5.53 -10.51 -17.43
CA LYS A 155 6.09 -11.49 -16.49
C LYS A 155 7.55 -11.77 -16.86
N ASP A 156 8.41 -11.65 -15.86
CA ASP A 156 9.80 -12.08 -15.99
C ASP A 156 9.86 -13.62 -15.90
N ASN A 157 10.76 -14.26 -16.65
CA ASN A 157 11.04 -15.70 -16.56
C ASN A 157 11.81 -16.01 -15.25
N MET A 158 11.15 -15.88 -14.11
CA MET A 158 11.77 -16.09 -12.81
C MET A 158 11.53 -17.49 -12.28
N PRO A 159 12.50 -18.11 -11.55
CA PRO A 159 12.42 -19.50 -11.09
C PRO A 159 11.21 -19.84 -10.20
N TRP A 160 10.61 -18.83 -9.56
CA TRP A 160 9.40 -19.03 -8.73
C TRP A 160 8.10 -19.09 -9.54
N ASN A 161 8.16 -18.90 -10.85
CA ASN A 161 6.99 -19.05 -11.75
C ASN A 161 6.69 -20.51 -12.09
N PHE A 162 7.40 -21.49 -11.47
CA PHE A 162 7.24 -22.91 -11.79
C PHE A 162 5.82 -23.43 -11.51
N ILE A 163 5.20 -23.04 -10.41
CA ILE A 163 3.81 -23.45 -10.11
C ILE A 163 2.81 -22.59 -10.91
N ASP A 164 3.11 -21.35 -11.22
CA ASP A 164 2.37 -20.58 -12.22
C ASP A 164 2.41 -21.29 -13.59
N ALA A 165 3.51 -21.92 -13.97
CA ALA A 165 3.61 -22.72 -15.18
C ALA A 165 2.68 -23.96 -15.16
N LEU A 166 2.61 -24.69 -14.05
CA LEU A 166 1.69 -25.82 -13.88
C LEU A 166 0.21 -25.40 -13.79
N ARG A 167 -0.08 -24.24 -13.20
CA ARG A 167 -1.41 -23.60 -13.21
C ARG A 167 -1.80 -23.09 -14.60
N THR A 168 -0.81 -22.69 -15.38
CA THR A 168 -0.97 -21.99 -16.63
C THR A 168 -1.71 -22.83 -17.68
N GLU A 169 -1.62 -24.15 -17.67
CA GLU A 169 -2.36 -24.96 -18.66
C GLU A 169 -3.88 -24.89 -18.45
N LYS A 170 -4.36 -25.01 -17.24
CA LYS A 170 -5.79 -24.90 -16.93
C LYS A 170 -6.32 -23.45 -17.06
N ASN A 171 -5.49 -22.49 -16.67
CA ASN A 171 -5.81 -21.08 -16.76
C ASN A 171 -5.55 -20.50 -18.16
N LYS A 172 -4.64 -21.09 -18.97
CA LYS A 172 -4.42 -20.70 -20.38
C LYS A 172 -5.68 -20.91 -21.22
N LEU A 173 -6.41 -22.00 -21.02
CA LEU A 173 -7.65 -22.25 -21.76
C LEU A 173 -8.76 -21.24 -21.38
N LEU A 174 -8.86 -20.93 -20.09
CA LEU A 174 -9.80 -19.93 -19.60
C LEU A 174 -9.34 -18.51 -19.97
N ALA A 175 -8.05 -18.22 -19.85
CA ALA A 175 -7.47 -16.94 -20.24
C ALA A 175 -7.56 -16.70 -21.74
N ARG A 176 -7.34 -17.73 -22.59
CA ARG A 176 -7.56 -17.64 -24.04
C ARG A 176 -9.01 -17.33 -24.40
N ARG A 177 -9.98 -17.93 -23.71
CA ARG A 177 -11.41 -17.60 -23.89
C ARG A 177 -11.74 -16.17 -23.45
N LEU A 178 -11.13 -15.68 -22.38
CA LEU A 178 -11.36 -14.34 -21.86
C LEU A 178 -10.54 -13.27 -22.60
N HIS A 179 -9.37 -13.64 -23.11
CA HIS A 179 -8.59 -12.75 -24.01
C HIS A 179 -9.34 -12.51 -25.33
N GLN A 180 -10.11 -13.48 -25.82
CA GLN A 180 -11.05 -13.29 -26.94
C GLN A 180 -12.16 -12.26 -26.64
N THR A 181 -12.41 -11.95 -25.36
CA THR A 181 -13.34 -10.89 -24.93
C THR A 181 -12.65 -9.53 -24.71
N GLY A 182 -11.34 -9.42 -24.96
CA GLY A 182 -10.58 -8.17 -24.81
C GLY A 182 -10.22 -7.80 -23.37
N ASP A 183 -10.38 -8.70 -22.40
CA ASP A 183 -9.98 -8.43 -20.99
C ASP A 183 -8.47 -8.59 -20.81
N GLU A 184 -7.73 -7.50 -20.91
CA GLU A 184 -6.27 -7.45 -20.70
C GLU A 184 -5.83 -7.96 -19.31
N LEU A 185 -6.71 -7.93 -18.29
CA LEU A 185 -6.40 -8.44 -16.94
C LEU A 185 -6.35 -9.97 -16.92
N ALA A 186 -6.89 -10.62 -17.95
CA ALA A 186 -6.86 -12.07 -18.12
C ALA A 186 -5.57 -12.55 -18.81
N ASP A 187 -4.78 -11.66 -19.42
CA ASP A 187 -3.55 -12.03 -20.11
C ASP A 187 -2.56 -12.70 -19.13
N PRO A 188 -2.16 -13.98 -19.36
CA PRO A 188 -1.24 -14.70 -18.50
C PRO A 188 0.19 -14.15 -18.52
N GLU A 189 0.59 -13.43 -19.58
CA GLU A 189 1.93 -12.85 -19.73
C GLU A 189 2.05 -11.49 -19.03
N THR A 190 0.93 -10.92 -18.58
CA THR A 190 0.94 -9.63 -17.88
C THR A 190 1.38 -9.79 -16.42
N ASP A 191 2.37 -8.99 -15.99
CA ASP A 191 2.64 -8.73 -14.58
C ASP A 191 1.51 -7.87 -14.03
N PHE A 192 0.52 -8.53 -13.44
CA PHE A 192 -0.69 -7.89 -12.96
C PHE A 192 -0.41 -6.78 -11.94
N SER A 193 0.52 -7.03 -11.01
CA SER A 193 0.85 -6.07 -9.95
C SER A 193 1.43 -4.77 -10.52
N VAL A 194 2.29 -4.88 -11.52
CA VAL A 194 2.87 -3.72 -12.21
C VAL A 194 1.82 -2.99 -13.04
N LYS A 195 1.00 -3.73 -13.82
CA LYS A 195 -0.07 -3.13 -14.63
C LYS A 195 -1.01 -2.29 -13.78
N VAL A 196 -1.47 -2.83 -12.66
CA VAL A 196 -2.35 -2.10 -11.73
C VAL A 196 -1.74 -0.76 -11.32
N VAL A 197 -0.46 -0.74 -10.97
CA VAL A 197 0.17 0.49 -10.46
C VAL A 197 0.39 1.50 -11.59
N LYS A 198 0.82 1.05 -12.77
CA LYS A 198 1.00 1.92 -13.95
C LYS A 198 -0.30 2.61 -14.34
N ASP A 199 -1.36 1.84 -14.50
CA ASP A 199 -2.66 2.38 -14.92
C ASP A 199 -3.25 3.28 -13.82
N TRP A 200 -3.02 2.94 -12.56
CA TRP A 200 -3.46 3.76 -11.43
C TRP A 200 -2.79 5.13 -11.40
N GLU A 201 -1.46 5.19 -11.58
CA GLU A 201 -0.73 6.46 -11.68
C GLU A 201 -1.14 7.24 -12.95
N GLN A 202 -1.34 6.56 -14.08
CA GLN A 202 -1.80 7.19 -15.31
C GLN A 202 -3.17 7.86 -15.10
N VAL A 203 -4.14 7.14 -14.55
CA VAL A 203 -5.47 7.68 -14.25
C VAL A 203 -5.39 8.83 -13.25
N PHE A 204 -4.55 8.72 -12.22
CA PHE A 204 -4.36 9.79 -11.24
C PHE A 204 -3.83 11.08 -11.87
N PHE A 205 -2.76 10.98 -12.65
CA PHE A 205 -2.16 12.16 -13.26
C PHE A 205 -2.99 12.74 -14.41
N SER A 206 -3.83 11.94 -15.08
CA SER A 206 -4.74 12.41 -16.12
C SER A 206 -5.93 13.24 -15.57
N GLN A 207 -6.23 13.15 -14.25
CA GLN A 207 -7.30 13.95 -13.68
C GLN A 207 -6.96 15.46 -13.75
N SER A 208 -7.86 16.26 -14.30
CA SER A 208 -7.75 17.72 -14.25
C SER A 208 -8.22 18.20 -12.88
N THR A 209 -7.32 18.74 -12.07
CA THR A 209 -7.63 19.20 -10.70
C THR A 209 -6.99 20.57 -10.45
N PRO A 210 -7.51 21.64 -11.09
CA PRO A 210 -6.95 22.98 -10.96
C PRO A 210 -6.94 23.43 -9.50
N GLY A 211 -5.84 24.02 -9.05
CA GLY A 211 -5.68 24.49 -7.67
C GLY A 211 -5.33 23.38 -6.66
N THR A 212 -5.27 22.11 -7.07
CA THR A 212 -4.88 20.98 -6.22
C THR A 212 -3.57 20.39 -6.70
N ARG A 213 -2.52 20.47 -5.88
CA ARG A 213 -1.25 19.76 -6.12
C ARG A 213 -1.48 18.23 -6.02
N LYS A 214 -0.76 17.45 -6.81
CA LYS A 214 -0.90 16.00 -6.86
C LYS A 214 0.40 15.30 -6.48
N VAL A 215 0.31 14.33 -5.56
CA VAL A 215 1.42 13.44 -5.22
C VAL A 215 1.00 11.98 -5.35
N ALA A 216 1.70 11.22 -6.19
CA ALA A 216 1.64 9.76 -6.21
C ALA A 216 2.70 9.22 -5.23
N LEU A 217 2.24 8.55 -4.17
CA LEU A 217 3.11 8.05 -3.10
C LEU A 217 3.39 6.57 -3.31
N ARG A 218 4.52 6.25 -3.97
CA ARG A 218 4.98 4.88 -4.24
C ARG A 218 5.46 4.22 -2.96
N THR A 219 4.56 3.53 -2.31
CA THR A 219 4.79 2.96 -0.98
C THR A 219 5.39 1.56 -1.08
N ALA A 220 6.42 1.30 -0.29
CA ALA A 220 6.94 -0.04 -0.02
C ALA A 220 6.09 -0.78 1.03
N ILE A 221 6.57 -1.93 1.51
CA ILE A 221 5.89 -2.68 2.56
C ILE A 221 5.86 -1.84 3.85
N THR A 222 4.67 -1.43 4.26
CA THR A 222 4.51 -0.62 5.47
C THR A 222 4.49 -1.51 6.72
N LEU A 223 5.43 -1.28 7.61
CA LEU A 223 5.61 -2.00 8.88
C LEU A 223 4.98 -1.21 10.04
N GLY A 224 4.27 -1.90 10.92
CA GLY A 224 3.62 -1.32 12.10
C GLY A 224 2.80 -2.38 12.85
N ASN A 225 2.01 -1.96 13.84
CA ASN A 225 1.20 -2.84 14.68
C ASN A 225 -0.03 -3.39 13.94
N GLY A 226 0.19 -4.18 12.89
CA GLY A 226 -0.86 -4.74 12.04
C GLY A 226 -0.36 -5.10 10.65
N GLY A 227 -1.29 -5.18 9.69
CA GLY A 227 -0.93 -5.42 8.28
C GLY A 227 -0.10 -6.68 8.09
N VAL A 228 0.96 -6.56 7.30
CA VAL A 228 1.87 -7.65 6.97
C VAL A 228 2.68 -8.19 8.16
N MET A 229 2.86 -7.40 9.22
CA MET A 229 3.63 -7.82 10.39
C MET A 229 2.97 -8.97 11.15
N VAL A 230 1.63 -9.04 11.15
CA VAL A 230 0.89 -10.12 11.85
C VAL A 230 1.28 -11.52 11.35
N PRO A 231 1.17 -11.85 10.04
CA PRO A 231 1.59 -13.16 9.55
C PRO A 231 3.09 -13.41 9.74
N TYR A 232 3.96 -12.41 9.56
CA TYR A 232 5.40 -12.60 9.79
C TYR A 232 5.72 -12.93 11.25
N LEU A 233 5.13 -12.20 12.21
CA LEU A 233 5.30 -12.49 13.64
C LEU A 233 4.77 -13.87 14.02
N ASN A 234 3.63 -14.29 13.47
CA ASN A 234 3.08 -15.62 13.72
C ASN A 234 3.99 -16.73 13.20
N LEU A 235 4.57 -16.58 12.00
CA LEU A 235 5.54 -17.51 11.45
C LEU A 235 6.81 -17.58 12.32
N CYS A 236 7.35 -16.44 12.74
CA CYS A 236 8.51 -16.40 13.62
C CYS A 236 8.22 -17.07 14.99
N LYS A 237 7.05 -16.78 15.61
CA LYS A 237 6.61 -17.42 16.87
C LYS A 237 6.51 -18.93 16.74
N ALA A 238 6.02 -19.42 15.61
CA ALA A 238 5.92 -20.86 15.30
C ALA A 238 7.26 -21.55 14.96
N GLY A 239 8.38 -20.80 14.89
CA GLY A 239 9.68 -21.32 14.47
C GLY A 239 9.80 -21.57 12.95
N LEU A 240 8.79 -21.15 12.17
CA LEU A 240 8.73 -21.28 10.71
C LEU A 240 9.17 -19.99 9.99
N GLY A 241 9.63 -18.97 10.72
CA GLY A 241 10.08 -17.69 10.21
C GLY A 241 11.52 -17.73 9.68
N GLY A 242 11.89 -18.71 8.85
CA GLY A 242 13.18 -18.72 8.17
C GLY A 242 13.17 -17.90 6.89
N ARG A 243 14.37 -17.76 6.26
CA ARG A 243 14.50 -17.04 4.97
C ARG A 243 13.55 -17.62 3.92
N HIS A 244 12.98 -16.75 3.12
CA HIS A 244 12.10 -17.13 2.01
C HIS A 244 12.93 -17.37 0.74
N GLY A 245 12.83 -18.57 0.18
CA GLY A 245 13.60 -18.95 -1.01
C GLY A 245 15.11 -18.76 -0.82
N SER A 246 15.78 -18.01 -1.70
CA SER A 246 17.20 -17.67 -1.59
C SER A 246 17.51 -16.73 -0.42
N GLY A 247 16.54 -15.92 -0.02
CA GLY A 247 16.70 -14.86 0.98
C GLY A 247 17.52 -13.65 0.50
N LYS A 248 17.99 -13.65 -0.76
CA LYS A 248 18.79 -12.55 -1.35
C LYS A 248 17.93 -11.41 -1.89
N GLN A 249 16.63 -11.65 -2.12
CA GLN A 249 15.73 -10.61 -2.60
C GLN A 249 15.68 -9.43 -1.64
N MET A 250 15.78 -8.23 -2.19
CA MET A 250 15.73 -6.99 -1.43
C MET A 250 14.30 -6.70 -0.96
N PHE A 251 14.21 -6.35 0.30
CA PHE A 251 12.99 -6.03 1.01
C PHE A 251 12.98 -4.53 1.33
N SER A 252 12.30 -3.77 0.48
CA SER A 252 12.06 -2.35 0.75
C SER A 252 10.86 -2.21 1.67
N TRP A 253 10.99 -1.38 2.67
CA TRP A 253 10.04 -1.20 3.75
C TRP A 253 9.94 0.26 4.16
N VAL A 254 8.90 0.62 4.90
CA VAL A 254 8.76 1.91 5.58
C VAL A 254 8.06 1.70 6.91
N HIS A 255 8.48 2.40 7.96
CA HIS A 255 7.75 2.40 9.22
C HIS A 255 6.48 3.24 9.09
N ILE A 256 5.39 2.84 9.76
CA ILE A 256 4.09 3.53 9.67
C ILE A 256 4.18 5.00 10.13
N ASN A 257 5.03 5.31 11.10
CA ASN A 257 5.26 6.68 11.55
C ASN A 257 5.99 7.52 10.50
N ASP A 258 6.95 6.94 9.76
CA ASP A 258 7.62 7.62 8.65
C ASP A 258 6.70 7.81 7.46
N PHE A 259 5.78 6.85 7.21
CA PHE A 259 4.74 7.02 6.21
C PHE A 259 3.87 8.25 6.53
N ALA A 260 3.40 8.36 7.78
CA ALA A 260 2.60 9.50 8.21
C ALA A 260 3.40 10.82 8.20
N GLY A 261 4.65 10.78 8.69
CA GLY A 261 5.56 11.94 8.70
C GLY A 261 5.88 12.43 7.29
N MET A 262 6.02 11.53 6.31
CA MET A 262 6.23 11.90 4.91
C MET A 262 5.01 12.62 4.32
N ILE A 263 3.80 12.21 4.64
CA ILE A 263 2.58 12.93 4.22
C ILE A 263 2.56 14.35 4.80
N GLU A 264 2.87 14.50 6.09
CA GLU A 264 2.95 15.81 6.75
C GLU A 264 3.99 16.70 6.06
N TRP A 265 5.17 16.16 5.81
CA TRP A 265 6.28 16.85 5.16
C TRP A 265 5.93 17.26 3.71
N LEU A 266 5.33 16.37 2.92
CA LEU A 266 4.87 16.65 1.55
C LEU A 266 3.84 17.78 1.52
N PHE A 267 2.95 17.83 2.51
CA PHE A 267 1.95 18.88 2.63
C PHE A 267 2.61 20.24 2.94
N GLU A 268 3.55 20.28 3.86
CA GLU A 268 4.21 21.49 4.36
C GLU A 268 5.22 22.07 3.36
N ASN A 269 5.89 21.22 2.59
CA ASN A 269 6.91 21.63 1.61
C ASN A 269 6.36 21.92 0.20
N ASN A 270 5.05 21.98 0.03
CA ASN A 270 4.42 22.23 -1.26
C ASN A 270 4.83 21.26 -2.37
N SER A 271 5.10 20.02 -1.99
CA SER A 271 5.58 18.96 -2.89
C SER A 271 4.51 18.54 -3.91
N GLU A 272 4.95 18.07 -5.10
CA GLU A 272 4.09 17.51 -6.15
C GLU A 272 4.83 16.43 -6.96
N GLY A 273 4.08 15.63 -7.74
CA GLY A 273 4.64 14.58 -8.59
C GLY A 273 4.78 13.24 -7.87
N VAL A 274 5.88 12.52 -8.10
CA VAL A 274 6.09 11.16 -7.58
C VAL A 274 7.10 11.18 -6.44
N TYR A 275 6.80 10.44 -5.36
CA TYR A 275 7.71 10.17 -4.25
C TYR A 275 7.71 8.70 -3.85
N ASN A 276 8.88 8.16 -3.57
CA ASN A 276 9.04 6.83 -2.99
C ASN A 276 8.91 6.91 -1.46
N CYS A 277 7.85 6.34 -0.93
CA CYS A 277 7.65 6.20 0.51
C CYS A 277 8.26 4.89 0.99
N VAL A 278 9.57 4.89 1.15
CA VAL A 278 10.39 3.74 1.54
C VAL A 278 11.47 4.20 2.52
N SER A 279 11.92 3.32 3.40
CA SER A 279 13.11 3.57 4.22
C SER A 279 14.36 3.66 3.33
N PRO A 280 15.34 4.53 3.65
CA PRO A 280 16.58 4.65 2.87
C PRO A 280 17.43 3.37 2.87
N ASN A 281 17.25 2.51 3.86
CA ASN A 281 18.04 1.30 4.05
C ASN A 281 17.20 0.05 3.81
N ALA A 282 17.02 -0.33 2.55
CA ALA A 282 16.46 -1.64 2.19
C ALA A 282 17.39 -2.76 2.67
N VAL A 283 16.83 -3.87 3.09
CA VAL A 283 17.56 -5.03 3.59
C VAL A 283 17.26 -6.27 2.75
N SER A 284 18.08 -7.33 2.86
CA SER A 284 17.71 -8.61 2.27
C SER A 284 16.57 -9.27 3.05
N ASN A 285 15.77 -10.11 2.39
CA ASN A 285 14.73 -10.89 3.08
C ASN A 285 15.31 -11.71 4.24
N LYS A 286 16.51 -12.32 4.05
CA LYS A 286 17.20 -13.05 5.12
C LYS A 286 17.45 -12.17 6.35
N GLU A 287 17.88 -10.94 6.15
CA GLU A 287 18.16 -9.98 7.21
C GLU A 287 16.87 -9.52 7.89
N PHE A 288 15.84 -9.15 7.12
CA PHE A 288 14.52 -8.81 7.66
C PHE A 288 13.98 -9.89 8.60
N ILE A 289 13.96 -11.14 8.15
CA ILE A 289 13.44 -12.26 8.93
C ILE A 289 14.32 -12.51 10.17
N LYS A 290 15.65 -12.44 10.03
CA LYS A 290 16.58 -12.61 11.15
C LYS A 290 16.36 -11.53 12.22
N THR A 291 16.25 -10.27 11.84
CA THR A 291 16.01 -9.14 12.75
C THR A 291 14.68 -9.32 13.47
N LEU A 292 13.62 -9.69 12.74
CA LEU A 292 12.31 -9.92 13.34
C LEU A 292 12.30 -11.08 14.35
N CYS A 293 12.90 -12.23 14.00
CA CYS A 293 12.98 -13.37 14.90
C CYS A 293 13.80 -13.07 16.16
N ASN A 294 14.91 -12.36 16.02
CA ASN A 294 15.75 -11.92 17.14
C ASN A 294 14.96 -11.01 18.10
N ALA A 295 14.20 -10.05 17.57
CA ALA A 295 13.43 -9.11 18.38
C ALA A 295 12.35 -9.78 19.24
N ILE A 296 11.84 -10.95 18.83
CA ILE A 296 10.90 -11.76 19.62
C ILE A 296 11.58 -12.88 20.44
N GLY A 297 12.94 -12.88 20.51
CA GLY A 297 13.70 -13.85 21.29
C GLY A 297 13.82 -15.25 20.65
N ARG A 298 13.58 -15.40 19.34
CA ARG A 298 13.73 -16.67 18.60
C ARG A 298 15.06 -16.75 17.87
N LYS A 299 15.96 -17.64 18.35
CA LYS A 299 17.30 -17.81 17.77
C LYS A 299 17.32 -18.72 16.54
N PHE A 300 16.37 -19.64 16.41
CA PHE A 300 16.27 -20.60 15.33
C PHE A 300 14.95 -20.49 14.59
N ALA A 301 15.03 -20.51 13.26
CA ALA A 301 13.87 -20.54 12.38
C ALA A 301 14.21 -21.42 11.16
N ILE A 302 13.29 -22.28 10.82
CA ILE A 302 13.43 -23.22 9.68
C ILE A 302 13.30 -22.41 8.38
N PRO A 303 14.27 -22.50 7.44
CA PRO A 303 14.14 -21.86 6.13
C PRO A 303 12.91 -22.40 5.40
N SER A 304 12.18 -21.50 4.77
CA SER A 304 11.02 -21.84 3.95
C SER A 304 11.41 -21.85 2.47
N PRO A 305 11.68 -23.01 1.86
CA PRO A 305 11.97 -23.10 0.44
C PRO A 305 10.77 -22.60 -0.38
N ALA A 306 11.00 -22.15 -1.61
CA ALA A 306 9.96 -21.52 -2.43
C ALA A 306 8.71 -22.39 -2.59
N TRP A 307 8.86 -23.71 -2.76
CA TRP A 307 7.73 -24.63 -2.87
C TRP A 307 6.86 -24.73 -1.60
N LEU A 308 7.48 -24.61 -0.41
CA LEU A 308 6.76 -24.62 0.87
C LEU A 308 6.03 -23.28 1.07
N LEU A 309 6.64 -22.17 0.66
CA LEU A 309 5.99 -20.88 0.66
C LEU A 309 4.78 -20.85 -0.27
N GLU A 310 4.86 -21.49 -1.43
CA GLU A 310 3.74 -21.61 -2.35
C GLU A 310 2.59 -22.43 -1.78
N LEU A 311 2.92 -23.55 -1.10
CA LEU A 311 1.92 -24.34 -0.39
C LEU A 311 1.28 -23.53 0.73
N GLY A 312 2.08 -22.81 1.53
CA GLY A 312 1.59 -21.91 2.58
C GLY A 312 0.75 -20.76 2.02
N ALA A 313 1.20 -20.12 0.97
CA ALA A 313 0.45 -19.07 0.26
C ALA A 313 -0.86 -19.60 -0.35
N PHE A 314 -0.85 -20.88 -0.80
CA PHE A 314 -2.07 -21.55 -1.25
C PHE A 314 -3.08 -21.71 -0.11
N ILE A 315 -2.65 -22.14 1.05
CA ILE A 315 -3.51 -22.33 2.23
C ILE A 315 -4.02 -20.98 2.77
N ILE A 316 -3.15 -19.96 2.82
CA ILE A 316 -3.47 -18.61 3.33
C ILE A 316 -4.25 -17.78 2.30
N GLY A 317 -4.26 -18.19 1.03
CA GLY A 317 -4.98 -17.49 -0.03
C GLY A 317 -4.29 -16.22 -0.55
N THR A 318 -2.95 -16.15 -0.49
CA THR A 318 -2.12 -15.04 -1.00
C THR A 318 -1.28 -15.44 -2.21
N GLU A 319 -0.60 -14.48 -2.84
CA GLU A 319 0.33 -14.73 -3.96
C GLU A 319 1.78 -14.69 -3.47
N THR A 320 2.57 -15.70 -3.86
CA THR A 320 4.00 -15.84 -3.52
C THR A 320 4.86 -14.77 -4.19
N GLU A 321 4.43 -14.23 -5.32
CA GLU A 321 5.10 -13.14 -6.02
C GLU A 321 5.38 -11.95 -5.09
N LEU A 322 4.44 -11.62 -4.20
CA LEU A 322 4.58 -10.51 -3.26
C LEU A 322 5.73 -10.69 -2.26
N MET A 323 6.16 -11.94 -2.02
CA MET A 323 7.21 -12.29 -1.06
C MET A 323 8.57 -12.56 -1.72
N LEU A 324 8.58 -13.02 -2.97
CA LEU A 324 9.79 -13.50 -3.65
C LEU A 324 10.39 -12.48 -4.63
N LYS A 325 9.60 -11.52 -5.09
CA LYS A 325 10.07 -10.49 -6.03
C LYS A 325 10.91 -9.44 -5.29
N SER A 326 12.15 -9.22 -5.75
CA SER A 326 13.05 -8.21 -5.19
C SER A 326 12.62 -6.81 -5.62
N ARG A 327 12.39 -5.94 -4.66
CA ARG A 327 12.09 -4.53 -4.86
C ARG A 327 13.11 -3.71 -4.06
N TRP A 328 14.22 -3.39 -4.72
CA TRP A 328 15.20 -2.48 -4.12
C TRP A 328 14.89 -1.06 -4.55
N VAL A 329 14.30 -0.30 -3.65
CA VAL A 329 13.85 1.07 -3.89
C VAL A 329 14.39 1.99 -2.81
N ILE A 330 14.81 3.20 -3.19
CA ILE A 330 15.30 4.24 -2.28
C ILE A 330 14.47 5.52 -2.45
N PRO A 331 14.33 6.34 -1.38
CA PRO A 331 13.58 7.58 -1.40
C PRO A 331 14.49 8.76 -1.77
N ALA A 332 15.16 8.69 -2.94
CA ALA A 332 16.21 9.64 -3.30
C ALA A 332 15.70 11.08 -3.31
N ARG A 333 14.51 11.30 -3.85
CA ARG A 333 13.90 12.62 -3.94
C ARG A 333 13.62 13.20 -2.55
N ALA A 334 12.96 12.44 -1.67
CA ALA A 334 12.65 12.88 -0.31
C ALA A 334 13.90 13.19 0.51
N LEU A 335 14.96 12.38 0.37
CA LEU A 335 16.24 12.62 1.03
C LEU A 335 16.92 13.91 0.52
N ASN A 336 16.98 14.10 -0.80
CA ASN A 336 17.59 15.28 -1.42
C ASN A 336 16.84 16.57 -1.07
N GLU A 337 15.52 16.48 -0.89
CA GLU A 337 14.67 17.60 -0.49
C GLU A 337 14.61 17.80 1.05
N GLY A 338 15.32 16.98 1.83
CA GLY A 338 15.53 17.17 3.27
C GLY A 338 14.56 16.45 4.20
N PHE A 339 13.80 15.46 3.73
CA PHE A 339 12.98 14.61 4.61
C PHE A 339 13.86 13.78 5.55
N LYS A 340 13.55 13.77 6.84
CA LYS A 340 14.26 13.02 7.87
C LYS A 340 13.41 11.86 8.37
N PHE A 341 13.90 10.63 8.16
CA PHE A 341 13.25 9.42 8.66
C PHE A 341 13.46 9.28 10.18
N GLN A 342 12.40 8.95 10.90
CA GLN A 342 12.46 8.58 12.32
C GLN A 342 13.05 7.17 12.49
N TYR A 343 12.71 6.26 11.58
CA TYR A 343 13.16 4.86 11.57
C TYR A 343 13.91 4.54 10.27
N PRO A 344 15.15 5.08 10.09
CA PRO A 344 15.91 4.80 8.88
C PRO A 344 16.48 3.37 8.85
N TYR A 345 16.64 2.71 10.01
CA TYR A 345 17.20 1.36 10.16
C TYR A 345 16.17 0.38 10.66
N LEU A 346 16.22 -0.85 10.11
CA LEU A 346 15.22 -1.89 10.38
C LEU A 346 15.15 -2.31 11.84
N GLU A 347 16.29 -2.38 12.53
CA GLU A 347 16.38 -2.82 13.93
C GLU A 347 15.52 -1.94 14.84
N ASN A 348 15.64 -0.62 14.68
CA ASN A 348 14.88 0.35 15.45
C ASN A 348 13.37 0.28 15.14
N ALA A 349 13.03 0.11 13.86
CA ALA A 349 11.64 -0.04 13.42
C ALA A 349 11.01 -1.31 13.99
N ILE A 350 11.71 -2.44 13.94
CA ILE A 350 11.21 -3.72 14.47
C ILE A 350 11.12 -3.68 15.99
N ALA A 351 12.07 -3.04 16.69
CA ALA A 351 12.02 -2.90 18.13
C ALA A 351 10.76 -2.15 18.59
N ASP A 352 10.46 -1.00 17.98
CA ASP A 352 9.26 -0.20 18.23
C ASP A 352 7.98 -1.01 18.01
N ILE A 353 7.90 -1.70 16.86
CA ILE A 353 6.74 -2.51 16.51
C ILE A 353 6.52 -3.66 17.51
N VAL A 354 7.59 -4.39 17.86
CA VAL A 354 7.49 -5.52 18.79
C VAL A 354 7.13 -5.06 20.21
N GLU A 355 7.61 -3.90 20.65
CA GLU A 355 7.19 -3.29 21.91
C GLU A 355 5.69 -2.97 21.92
N GLY A 356 5.16 -2.42 20.81
CA GLY A 356 3.74 -2.15 20.65
C GLY A 356 2.86 -3.40 20.64
N TYR A 357 3.39 -4.57 20.28
CA TYR A 357 2.67 -5.86 20.36
C TYR A 357 2.67 -6.49 21.77
N LYS A 358 3.53 -6.02 22.69
CA LYS A 358 3.58 -6.51 24.08
C LYS A 358 2.61 -5.77 25.00
N LYS A 359 2.21 -4.59 24.61
CA LYS A 359 1.19 -3.75 25.29
C LYS A 359 -0.23 -4.15 24.82
#